data_7ee22225428b716af0a5ed06f19d336a
#
_entry.id   7ee22225428b716af0a5ed06f19d336a
#
_cell.length_a   1.000
_cell.length_b   1.000
_cell.length_c   1.000
_cell.angle_alpha   90.00
_cell.angle_beta   90.00
_cell.angle_gamma   90.00
#
_symmetry.space_group_name_H-M   'P 1'
#
loop_
_entity.id
_entity.type
_entity.pdbx_description
1 polymer ?
#
loop_
_entity_poly.entity_id
_entity_poly.type
_entity_poly.pdbx_seq_one_letter_code
_entity_poly.pdbx_strand_id
1 'polypeptide(L)'
;MKDILDKLEERRGRARAGGGQARIEAQHKRGKLTARERLELLMDKGSFEEFDMFVEHRSAEFGMEKSRIPGDGVVTGWGTVNGRTVFAFAKDFTVFGGSLSEAHAQKIVKIQDMAMKARAPIIGLFDAGGARIQEGVAALGGYGEVFKRNVIASGVIPQISVIMGPCAGGDVNYALSLIHI
;
A
#
# COMPACT_ATOMS: atom_id res chain seq x y z
N MET A 1 -32.27 3.14 3.09
CA MET A 1 -31.04 3.54 3.82
C MET A 1 -30.30 2.34 4.38
N LYS A 2 -30.96 1.40 5.08
CA LYS A 2 -30.34 0.17 5.61
C LYS A 2 -29.62 -0.63 4.51
N ASP A 3 -30.26 -0.89 3.38
CA ASP A 3 -29.68 -1.65 2.24
C ASP A 3 -28.40 -1.00 1.66
N ILE A 4 -28.28 0.33 1.75
CA ILE A 4 -27.07 1.04 1.27
C ILE A 4 -25.92 0.84 2.26
N LEU A 5 -26.21 0.87 3.56
CA LEU A 5 -25.22 0.60 4.60
C LEU A 5 -24.75 -0.85 4.55
N ASP A 6 -25.66 -1.80 4.38
CA ASP A 6 -25.33 -3.22 4.26
C ASP A 6 -24.44 -3.48 3.05
N LYS A 7 -24.73 -2.87 1.88
CA LYS A 7 -23.85 -2.91 0.69
C LYS A 7 -22.49 -2.27 0.91
N LEU A 8 -22.41 -1.19 1.69
CA LEU A 8 -21.14 -0.56 2.03
C LEU A 8 -20.29 -1.48 2.90
N GLU A 9 -20.90 -2.10 3.92
CA GLU A 9 -20.17 -3.03 4.79
C GLU A 9 -19.73 -4.30 4.05
N GLU A 10 -20.52 -4.80 3.12
CA GLU A 10 -20.12 -5.90 2.23
C GLU A 10 -18.89 -5.51 1.40
N ARG A 11 -18.89 -4.32 0.79
CA ARG A 11 -17.74 -3.81 0.03
C ARG A 11 -16.50 -3.62 0.90
N ARG A 12 -16.67 -3.09 2.11
CA ARG A 12 -15.59 -2.97 3.09
C ARG A 12 -15.01 -4.33 3.47
N GLY A 13 -15.89 -5.32 3.69
CA GLY A 13 -15.48 -6.70 3.97
C GLY A 13 -14.63 -7.29 2.85
N ARG A 14 -15.05 -7.11 1.58
CA ARG A 14 -14.25 -7.53 0.41
C ARG A 14 -12.90 -6.85 0.34
N ALA A 15 -12.85 -5.53 0.57
CA ALA A 15 -11.61 -4.77 0.55
C ALA A 15 -10.64 -5.21 1.68
N ARG A 16 -11.18 -5.51 2.86
CA ARG A 16 -10.39 -6.02 3.99
C ARG A 16 -9.86 -7.43 3.76
N ALA A 17 -10.60 -8.27 3.05
CA ALA A 17 -10.18 -9.63 2.72
C ALA A 17 -9.01 -9.70 1.73
N GLY A 18 -8.69 -8.60 1.04
CA GLY A 18 -7.55 -8.54 0.11
C GLY A 18 -7.55 -9.69 -0.90
N GLY A 19 -6.50 -10.50 -0.91
CA GLY A 19 -6.37 -11.68 -1.78
C GLY A 19 -7.21 -12.89 -1.36
N GLY A 20 -8.02 -12.78 -0.28
CA GLY A 20 -8.90 -13.81 0.23
C GLY A 20 -8.28 -14.70 1.31
N GLN A 21 -9.14 -15.39 2.05
CA GLN A 21 -8.79 -16.13 3.26
C GLN A 21 -7.64 -17.13 3.07
N ALA A 22 -7.65 -17.88 1.98
CA ALA A 22 -6.60 -18.88 1.72
C ALA A 22 -5.19 -18.26 1.59
N ARG A 23 -5.09 -17.04 0.99
CA ARG A 23 -3.81 -16.33 0.87
C ARG A 23 -3.38 -15.70 2.19
N ILE A 24 -4.33 -15.21 2.97
CA ILE A 24 -4.08 -14.70 4.33
C ILE A 24 -3.51 -15.83 5.20
N GLU A 25 -4.15 -16.99 5.21
CA GLU A 25 -3.67 -18.17 5.94
C GLU A 25 -2.29 -18.63 5.49
N ALA A 26 -2.01 -18.54 4.17
CA ALA A 26 -0.68 -18.86 3.65
C ALA A 26 0.40 -17.86 4.13
N GLN A 27 0.05 -16.58 4.34
CA GLN A 27 0.95 -15.61 4.98
C GLN A 27 1.19 -15.95 6.45
N HIS A 28 0.12 -16.20 7.20
CA HIS A 28 0.22 -16.57 8.62
C HIS A 28 1.02 -17.86 8.84
N LYS A 29 0.85 -18.88 7.99
CA LYS A 29 1.66 -20.13 8.03
C LYS A 29 3.17 -19.88 7.84
N ARG A 30 3.54 -18.78 7.19
CA ARG A 30 4.93 -18.35 7.02
C ARG A 30 5.43 -17.46 8.18
N GLY A 31 4.63 -17.27 9.22
CA GLY A 31 4.92 -16.38 10.34
C GLY A 31 4.81 -14.90 10.00
N LYS A 32 4.11 -14.53 8.92
CA LYS A 32 3.95 -13.15 8.47
C LYS A 32 2.55 -12.63 8.74
N LEU A 33 2.47 -11.37 9.13
CA LEU A 33 1.23 -10.62 9.20
C LEU A 33 0.80 -10.10 7.81
N THR A 34 -0.48 -9.85 7.64
CA THR A 34 -1.03 -9.14 6.49
C THR A 34 -0.65 -7.65 6.54
N ALA A 35 -0.82 -6.94 5.42
CA ALA A 35 -0.56 -5.50 5.35
C ALA A 35 -1.36 -4.70 6.39
N ARG A 36 -2.65 -5.04 6.59
CA ARG A 36 -3.50 -4.36 7.59
C ARG A 36 -3.06 -4.64 9.01
N GLU A 37 -2.82 -5.89 9.35
CA GLU A 37 -2.34 -6.27 10.68
C GLU A 37 -1.03 -5.57 11.05
N ARG A 38 -0.13 -5.39 10.06
CA ARG A 38 1.13 -4.64 10.26
C ARG A 38 0.87 -3.17 10.57
N LEU A 39 -0.07 -2.53 9.86
CA LEU A 39 -0.42 -1.13 10.11
C LEU A 39 -1.14 -0.97 11.46
N GLU A 40 -2.04 -1.88 11.80
CA GLU A 40 -2.72 -1.88 13.10
C GLU A 40 -1.75 -2.10 14.27
N LEU A 41 -0.67 -2.87 14.06
CA LEU A 41 0.38 -3.08 15.06
C LEU A 41 1.32 -1.86 15.16
N LEU A 42 1.57 -1.17 14.06
CA LEU A 42 2.44 0.01 14.00
C LEU A 42 1.80 1.23 14.66
N MET A 43 0.50 1.43 14.41
CA MET A 43 -0.23 2.62 14.82
C MET A 43 -0.82 2.49 16.23
N ASP A 44 -1.06 3.61 16.88
CA ASP A 44 -1.80 3.64 18.14
C ASP A 44 -3.19 3.04 17.93
N LYS A 45 -3.67 2.27 18.89
CA LYS A 45 -4.93 1.53 18.80
C LYS A 45 -6.09 2.42 18.37
N GLY A 46 -6.72 2.07 17.24
CA GLY A 46 -7.90 2.76 16.72
C GLY A 46 -7.62 4.11 16.05
N SER A 47 -6.35 4.48 15.83
CA SER A 47 -5.98 5.74 15.18
C SER A 47 -5.86 5.63 13.66
N PHE A 48 -5.78 4.40 13.11
CA PHE A 48 -5.54 4.21 11.69
C PHE A 48 -6.79 4.50 10.83
N GLU A 49 -6.67 5.46 9.94
CA GLU A 49 -7.68 5.84 8.95
C GLU A 49 -7.20 5.46 7.54
N GLU A 50 -7.85 4.45 6.95
CA GLU A 50 -7.52 3.93 5.63
C GLU A 50 -8.08 4.82 4.51
N PHE A 51 -7.25 5.12 3.50
CA PHE A 51 -7.66 5.80 2.28
C PHE A 51 -7.71 4.84 1.08
N ASP A 52 -8.66 5.14 0.17
CA ASP A 52 -8.73 4.51 -1.15
C ASP A 52 -8.88 2.97 -1.11
N MET A 53 -9.55 2.44 -0.07
CA MET A 53 -9.74 0.99 0.09
C MET A 53 -10.52 0.32 -1.06
N PHE A 54 -11.27 1.10 -1.85
CA PHE A 54 -12.08 0.60 -2.97
C PHE A 54 -11.43 0.77 -4.34
N VAL A 55 -10.24 1.36 -4.40
CA VAL A 55 -9.51 1.53 -5.66
C VAL A 55 -9.09 0.16 -6.19
N GLU A 56 -9.31 -0.05 -7.49
CA GLU A 56 -8.93 -1.25 -8.22
C GLU A 56 -8.01 -0.87 -9.39
N HIS A 57 -7.20 -1.82 -9.88
CA HIS A 57 -6.41 -1.59 -11.09
C HIS A 57 -7.31 -1.37 -12.33
N ARG A 58 -6.74 -0.72 -13.35
CA ARG A 58 -7.45 -0.39 -14.60
C ARG A 58 -7.07 -1.28 -15.77
N SER A 59 -6.17 -2.23 -15.56
CA SER A 59 -5.72 -3.13 -16.62
C SER A 59 -6.86 -4.00 -17.15
N ALA A 60 -6.97 -4.07 -18.48
CA ALA A 60 -7.91 -4.93 -19.19
C ALA A 60 -7.19 -6.02 -19.98
N GLU A 61 -5.85 -6.04 -19.98
CA GLU A 61 -5.03 -7.00 -20.70
C GLU A 61 -4.71 -8.24 -19.86
N PHE A 62 -4.31 -9.33 -20.51
CA PHE A 62 -3.91 -10.58 -19.87
C PHE A 62 -4.96 -11.17 -18.91
N GLY A 63 -6.25 -10.90 -19.12
CA GLY A 63 -7.34 -11.41 -18.28
C GLY A 63 -7.47 -10.69 -16.92
N MET A 64 -6.75 -9.58 -16.72
CA MET A 64 -6.78 -8.81 -15.48
C MET A 64 -8.16 -8.23 -15.17
N GLU A 65 -8.98 -7.94 -16.18
CA GLU A 65 -10.34 -7.45 -16.01
C GLU A 65 -11.24 -8.37 -15.16
N LYS A 66 -10.91 -9.67 -15.11
CA LYS A 66 -11.62 -10.69 -14.30
C LYS A 66 -11.13 -10.80 -12.86
N SER A 67 -10.04 -10.13 -12.54
CA SER A 67 -9.32 -10.27 -11.26
C SER A 67 -9.17 -8.93 -10.55
N ARG A 68 -10.24 -8.13 -10.51
CA ARG A 68 -10.22 -6.84 -9.80
C ARG A 68 -10.41 -7.05 -8.30
N ILE A 69 -9.39 -6.66 -7.54
CA ILE A 69 -9.40 -6.78 -6.08
C ILE A 69 -9.32 -5.37 -5.48
N PRO A 70 -10.29 -4.97 -4.63
CA PRO A 70 -10.27 -3.66 -3.97
C PRO A 70 -9.00 -3.46 -3.15
N GLY A 71 -8.49 -2.22 -3.16
CA GLY A 71 -7.24 -1.86 -2.50
C GLY A 71 -6.00 -2.07 -3.35
N ASP A 72 -6.09 -2.85 -4.43
CA ASP A 72 -5.05 -3.10 -5.45
C ASP A 72 -3.65 -3.39 -4.89
N GLY A 73 -3.59 -4.20 -3.83
CA GLY A 73 -2.32 -4.69 -3.28
C GLY A 73 -1.55 -3.70 -2.41
N VAL A 74 -2.15 -2.59 -2.01
CA VAL A 74 -1.58 -1.68 -1.02
C VAL A 74 -2.64 -1.08 -0.11
N VAL A 75 -2.38 -1.10 1.18
CA VAL A 75 -3.16 -0.40 2.19
C VAL A 75 -2.47 0.93 2.49
N THR A 76 -3.17 2.04 2.37
CA THR A 76 -2.64 3.38 2.55
C THR A 76 -3.49 4.16 3.54
N GLY A 77 -2.89 4.99 4.36
CA GLY A 77 -3.62 5.79 5.33
C GLY A 77 -2.73 6.63 6.21
N TRP A 78 -3.30 7.13 7.27
CA TRP A 78 -2.60 7.84 8.34
C TRP A 78 -3.11 7.38 9.70
N GLY A 79 -2.34 7.67 10.72
CA GLY A 79 -2.69 7.41 12.10
C GLY A 79 -1.70 8.11 13.03
N THR A 80 -1.64 7.67 14.27
CA THR A 80 -0.64 8.16 15.22
C THR A 80 0.28 7.04 15.67
N VAL A 81 1.51 7.40 16.00
CA VAL A 81 2.49 6.55 16.70
C VAL A 81 2.98 7.33 17.91
N ASN A 82 2.68 6.85 19.11
CA ASN A 82 2.91 7.57 20.36
C ASN A 82 2.35 9.01 20.33
N GLY A 83 1.12 9.15 19.81
CA GLY A 83 0.41 10.41 19.69
C GLY A 83 0.88 11.34 18.56
N ARG A 84 1.87 10.95 17.76
CA ARG A 84 2.37 11.76 16.64
C ARG A 84 1.78 11.29 15.32
N THR A 85 1.29 12.22 14.51
CA THR A 85 0.77 11.91 13.17
C THR A 85 1.83 11.30 12.26
N VAL A 86 1.48 10.18 11.64
CA VAL A 86 2.31 9.44 10.69
C VAL A 86 1.45 9.02 9.51
N PHE A 87 1.96 9.18 8.29
CA PHE A 87 1.37 8.58 7.11
C PHE A 87 2.06 7.26 6.82
N ALA A 88 1.31 6.25 6.38
CA ALA A 88 1.90 4.96 6.09
C ALA A 88 1.22 4.25 4.93
N PHE A 89 1.99 3.39 4.27
CA PHE A 89 1.47 2.40 3.35
C PHE A 89 2.09 1.04 3.63
N ALA A 90 1.32 -0.02 3.40
CA ALA A 90 1.79 -1.40 3.50
C ALA A 90 1.41 -2.16 2.24
N LYS A 91 2.38 -2.78 1.59
CA LYS A 91 2.16 -3.62 0.42
C LYS A 91 1.58 -4.96 0.83
N ASP A 92 0.48 -5.34 0.19
CA ASP A 92 -0.26 -6.56 0.51
C ASP A 92 0.15 -7.71 -0.43
N PHE A 93 1.01 -8.56 0.06
CA PHE A 93 1.49 -9.73 -0.69
C PHE A 93 0.37 -10.70 -1.09
N THR A 94 -0.77 -10.67 -0.41
CA THR A 94 -1.92 -11.53 -0.75
C THR A 94 -2.60 -11.12 -2.06
N VAL A 95 -2.39 -9.88 -2.51
CA VAL A 95 -2.94 -9.31 -3.74
C VAL A 95 -1.84 -9.13 -4.77
N PHE A 96 -1.83 -9.97 -5.80
CA PHE A 96 -0.82 -9.96 -6.88
C PHE A 96 0.63 -9.90 -6.40
N GLY A 97 0.94 -10.55 -5.24
CA GLY A 97 2.26 -10.50 -4.64
C GLY A 97 2.71 -9.09 -4.22
N GLY A 98 1.80 -8.20 -3.90
CA GLY A 98 2.09 -6.81 -3.54
C GLY A 98 2.65 -5.96 -4.68
N SER A 99 2.60 -6.46 -5.93
CA SER A 99 3.20 -5.78 -7.08
C SER A 99 2.53 -4.45 -7.39
N LEU A 100 3.35 -3.45 -7.76
CA LEU A 100 2.90 -2.10 -8.02
C LEU A 100 2.27 -1.98 -9.41
N SER A 101 1.00 -1.60 -9.46
CA SER A 101 0.27 -1.13 -10.63
C SER A 101 0.28 0.40 -10.71
N GLU A 102 -0.26 0.97 -11.76
CA GLU A 102 -0.51 2.42 -11.83
C GLU A 102 -1.42 2.89 -10.69
N ALA A 103 -2.55 2.22 -10.45
CA ALA A 103 -3.49 2.58 -9.39
C ALA A 103 -2.90 2.42 -7.98
N HIS A 104 -2.13 1.36 -7.74
CA HIS A 104 -1.35 1.15 -6.54
C HIS A 104 -0.36 2.31 -6.29
N ALA A 105 0.38 2.71 -7.33
CA ALA A 105 1.30 3.84 -7.25
C ALA A 105 0.58 5.15 -6.92
N GLN A 106 -0.57 5.43 -7.55
CA GLN A 106 -1.37 6.63 -7.30
C GLN A 106 -1.83 6.73 -5.84
N LYS A 107 -2.14 5.60 -5.18
CA LYS A 107 -2.45 5.57 -3.75
C LYS A 107 -1.24 5.97 -2.90
N ILE A 108 -0.05 5.44 -3.19
CA ILE A 108 1.19 5.80 -2.49
C ILE A 108 1.51 7.29 -2.70
N VAL A 109 1.45 7.75 -3.94
CA VAL A 109 1.66 9.15 -4.32
C VAL A 109 0.76 10.10 -3.53
N LYS A 110 -0.53 9.78 -3.41
CA LYS A 110 -1.48 10.56 -2.62
C LYS A 110 -1.04 10.67 -1.16
N ILE A 111 -0.63 9.58 -0.55
CA ILE A 111 -0.16 9.56 0.85
C ILE A 111 1.13 10.36 1.01
N GLN A 112 2.07 10.27 0.06
CA GLN A 112 3.29 11.07 0.06
C GLN A 112 2.98 12.57 -0.02
N ASP A 113 2.09 12.98 -0.93
CA ASP A 113 1.67 14.38 -1.06
C ASP A 113 0.97 14.90 0.21
N MET A 114 0.17 14.05 0.88
CA MET A 114 -0.48 14.40 2.15
C MET A 114 0.54 14.53 3.29
N ALA A 115 1.50 13.59 3.39
CA ALA A 115 2.57 13.64 4.38
C ALA A 115 3.41 14.92 4.24
N MET A 116 3.76 15.29 3.00
CA MET A 116 4.47 16.54 2.70
C MET A 116 3.68 17.77 3.13
N LYS A 117 2.38 17.84 2.84
CA LYS A 117 1.51 18.94 3.27
C LYS A 117 1.39 19.06 4.78
N ALA A 118 1.27 17.93 5.45
CA ALA A 118 1.17 17.85 6.91
C ALA A 118 2.52 17.99 7.63
N ARG A 119 3.65 17.96 6.90
CA ARG A 119 5.01 17.90 7.44
C ARG A 119 5.18 16.75 8.45
N ALA A 120 4.58 15.61 8.13
CA ALA A 120 4.59 14.42 8.97
C ALA A 120 5.43 13.30 8.34
N PRO A 121 5.99 12.39 9.14
CA PRO A 121 6.72 11.23 8.63
C PRO A 121 5.86 10.34 7.73
N ILE A 122 6.52 9.68 6.76
CA ILE A 122 5.92 8.62 5.96
C ILE A 122 6.68 7.30 6.17
N ILE A 123 5.93 6.22 6.39
CA ILE A 123 6.46 4.87 6.62
C ILE A 123 5.94 3.94 5.56
N GLY A 124 6.84 3.28 4.83
CA GLY A 124 6.53 2.23 3.86
C GLY A 124 6.87 0.84 4.39
N LEU A 125 5.89 -0.08 4.41
CA LEU A 125 6.09 -1.48 4.77
C LEU A 125 6.10 -2.32 3.49
N PHE A 126 7.25 -2.92 3.17
CA PHE A 126 7.50 -3.61 1.91
C PHE A 126 7.42 -5.13 2.07
N ASP A 127 6.57 -5.74 1.26
CA ASP A 127 6.45 -7.19 1.07
C ASP A 127 5.89 -7.41 -0.34
N ALA A 128 6.77 -7.32 -1.38
CA ALA A 128 6.30 -7.25 -2.76
C ALA A 128 7.33 -7.72 -3.80
N GLY A 129 6.81 -8.14 -4.95
CA GLY A 129 7.57 -8.63 -6.09
C GLY A 129 8.01 -7.54 -7.10
N GLY A 130 7.84 -6.24 -6.81
CA GLY A 130 8.22 -5.17 -7.72
C GLY A 130 7.07 -4.67 -8.61
N ALA A 131 7.37 -4.30 -9.87
CA ALA A 131 6.37 -3.82 -10.82
C ALA A 131 5.40 -4.94 -11.25
N ARG A 132 4.13 -4.60 -11.43
CA ARG A 132 3.13 -5.50 -12.02
C ARG A 132 3.37 -5.59 -13.53
N ILE A 133 3.99 -6.67 -13.97
CA ILE A 133 4.45 -6.87 -15.37
C ILE A 133 3.30 -6.79 -16.38
N GLN A 134 2.09 -7.19 -16.01
CA GLN A 134 0.90 -7.12 -16.87
C GLN A 134 0.50 -5.69 -17.25
N GLU A 135 0.92 -4.68 -16.47
CA GLU A 135 0.65 -3.27 -16.77
C GLU A 135 1.83 -2.57 -17.48
N GLY A 136 2.94 -3.27 -17.67
CA GLY A 136 4.07 -2.80 -18.46
C GLY A 136 4.56 -1.39 -18.08
N VAL A 137 4.55 -0.48 -19.06
CA VAL A 137 5.06 0.90 -18.90
C VAL A 137 4.25 1.71 -17.87
N ALA A 138 2.96 1.45 -17.70
CA ALA A 138 2.14 2.17 -16.73
C ALA A 138 2.61 1.91 -15.28
N ALA A 139 2.96 0.66 -14.96
CA ALA A 139 3.54 0.32 -13.67
C ALA A 139 4.91 1.00 -13.45
N LEU A 140 5.75 1.06 -14.48
CA LEU A 140 7.06 1.75 -14.40
C LEU A 140 6.88 3.26 -14.25
N GLY A 141 5.93 3.87 -14.96
CA GLY A 141 5.56 5.28 -14.77
C GLY A 141 5.10 5.56 -13.35
N GLY A 142 4.35 4.62 -12.74
CA GLY A 142 3.95 4.69 -11.35
C GLY A 142 5.14 4.77 -10.38
N TYR A 143 6.17 3.95 -10.59
CA TYR A 143 7.42 4.07 -9.82
C TYR A 143 8.09 5.43 -10.00
N GLY A 144 8.15 5.95 -11.24
CA GLY A 144 8.70 7.28 -11.52
C GLY A 144 8.03 8.38 -10.68
N GLU A 145 6.70 8.35 -10.59
CA GLU A 145 5.95 9.32 -9.78
C GLU A 145 6.20 9.17 -8.26
N VAL A 146 6.35 7.94 -7.78
CA VAL A 146 6.69 7.66 -6.37
C VAL A 146 8.11 8.15 -6.07
N PHE A 147 9.10 7.84 -6.92
CA PHE A 147 10.50 8.27 -6.73
C PHE A 147 10.66 9.79 -6.78
N LYS A 148 9.95 10.46 -7.69
CA LYS A 148 9.91 11.93 -7.74
C LYS A 148 9.55 12.52 -6.37
N ARG A 149 8.54 11.95 -5.69
CA ARG A 149 8.13 12.42 -4.37
C ARG A 149 9.13 12.10 -3.29
N ASN A 150 9.79 10.94 -3.36
CA ASN A 150 10.88 10.62 -2.44
C ASN A 150 12.00 11.68 -2.52
N VAL A 151 12.38 12.08 -3.73
CA VAL A 151 13.40 13.11 -3.94
C VAL A 151 12.95 14.46 -3.37
N ILE A 152 11.70 14.87 -3.66
CA ILE A 152 11.15 16.16 -3.17
C ILE A 152 11.01 16.15 -1.64
N ALA A 153 10.69 15.02 -1.04
CA ALA A 153 10.51 14.87 0.40
C ALA A 153 11.85 14.72 1.17
N SER A 154 12.95 14.43 0.46
CA SER A 154 14.27 14.25 1.07
C SER A 154 14.73 15.54 1.78
N GLY A 155 15.10 15.39 3.06
CA GLY A 155 15.47 16.52 3.92
C GLY A 155 14.30 17.39 4.40
N VAL A 156 13.05 17.08 4.01
CA VAL A 156 11.86 17.85 4.40
C VAL A 156 11.02 17.11 5.44
N ILE A 157 10.77 15.82 5.21
CA ILE A 157 10.08 14.95 6.16
C ILE A 157 10.83 13.62 6.31
N PRO A 158 10.75 12.96 7.47
CA PRO A 158 11.29 11.62 7.65
C PRO A 158 10.58 10.62 6.72
N GLN A 159 11.37 9.83 5.99
CA GLN A 159 10.90 8.76 5.14
C GLN A 159 11.52 7.44 5.61
N ILE A 160 10.69 6.48 6.03
CA ILE A 160 11.15 5.23 6.62
C ILE A 160 10.66 4.07 5.78
N SER A 161 11.59 3.19 5.39
CA SER A 161 11.28 1.93 4.71
C SER A 161 11.55 0.74 5.61
N VAL A 162 10.56 -0.13 5.76
CA VAL A 162 10.68 -1.38 6.53
C VAL A 162 10.45 -2.56 5.59
N ILE A 163 11.49 -3.35 5.35
CA ILE A 163 11.42 -4.53 4.48
C ILE A 163 10.96 -5.72 5.34
N MET A 164 9.77 -6.23 5.09
CA MET A 164 9.13 -7.29 5.88
C MET A 164 8.92 -8.59 5.09
N GLY A 165 9.44 -8.66 3.86
CA GLY A 165 9.33 -9.81 2.99
C GLY A 165 10.08 -9.62 1.69
N PRO A 166 9.71 -10.30 0.60
CA PRO A 166 10.27 -10.02 -0.71
C PRO A 166 10.24 -8.53 -1.03
N CYS A 167 11.34 -8.01 -1.54
CA CYS A 167 11.46 -6.63 -1.97
C CYS A 167 12.33 -6.65 -3.23
N ALA A 168 11.73 -6.48 -4.42
CA ALA A 168 12.41 -6.65 -5.69
C ALA A 168 12.17 -5.48 -6.64
N GLY A 169 13.06 -5.31 -7.63
CA GLY A 169 12.93 -4.29 -8.67
C GLY A 169 12.81 -2.87 -8.12
N GLY A 170 11.77 -2.14 -8.52
CA GLY A 170 11.54 -0.77 -8.09
C GLY A 170 11.34 -0.60 -6.58
N ASP A 171 10.88 -1.63 -5.87
CA ASP A 171 10.73 -1.58 -4.41
C ASP A 171 12.07 -1.51 -3.70
N VAL A 172 13.09 -2.20 -4.21
CA VAL A 172 14.46 -2.10 -3.69
C VAL A 172 14.99 -0.69 -3.86
N ASN A 173 14.80 -0.11 -5.05
CA ASN A 173 15.23 1.26 -5.32
C ASN A 173 14.52 2.26 -4.41
N TYR A 174 13.21 2.07 -4.15
CA TYR A 174 12.48 2.87 -3.18
C TYR A 174 13.13 2.78 -1.79
N ALA A 175 13.28 1.55 -1.29
CA ALA A 175 13.82 1.32 0.04
C ALA A 175 15.25 1.90 0.22
N LEU A 176 16.10 1.73 -0.80
CA LEU A 176 17.48 2.22 -0.78
C LEU A 176 17.58 3.75 -0.94
N SER A 177 16.65 4.39 -1.67
CA SER A 177 16.65 5.84 -1.86
C SER A 177 16.36 6.62 -0.57
N LEU A 178 15.83 5.96 0.46
CA LEU A 178 15.47 6.57 1.75
C LEU A 178 16.55 6.43 2.84
N ILE A 179 17.71 5.88 2.54
CA ILE A 179 18.79 5.65 3.52
C ILE A 179 19.54 6.94 3.90
N HIS A 180 18.97 8.07 3.72
CA HIS A 180 19.55 9.33 4.18
C HIS A 180 18.74 9.87 5.37
N ILE A 181 18.88 9.20 6.48
CA ILE A 181 18.52 9.74 7.80
C ILE A 181 19.79 10.19 8.50
#